data_6ef04353e5dcd9bbecde3bb8314647ba
#
_entry.id   6ef04353e5dcd9bbecde3bb8314647ba
#
_cell.length_a   1.000
_cell.length_b   1.000
_cell.length_c   1.000
_cell.angle_alpha   90.00
_cell.angle_beta   90.00
_cell.angle_gamma   90.00
#
_symmetry.space_group_name_H-M   'P 1'
#
loop_
_entity.id
_entity.type
_entity.pdbx_description
1 polymer ?
#
loop_
_entity_poly.entity_id
_entity_poly.type
_entity_poly.pdbx_seq_one_letter_code
_entity_poly.pdbx_strand_id
1 'polypeptide(L)' 'GISKETKEEIFIAIEISYKIGNNDIDRVIRRKEILERVYKKKVIPLIVGKEILKKLKVKLKNLNVNFVLVKD' A
#
# COMPACT_ATOMS: atom_id res chain seq x y z
N GLY A 1 7.92 11.13 23.46
CA GLY A 1 7.56 10.71 23.31
C GLY A 1 7.03 10.21 22.88
N ILE A 2 7.05 10.35 22.69
CA ILE A 2 6.58 9.86 22.21
C ILE A 2 6.02 9.02 22.25
N SER A 3 5.64 9.17 22.02
CA SER A 3 4.94 8.16 21.82
C SER A 3 5.52 6.92 22.19
N LYS A 4 6.29 6.91 23.09
CA LYS A 4 6.85 5.70 23.49
C LYS A 4 5.78 4.83 24.09
N GLU A 5 4.73 5.39 24.55
CA GLU A 5 3.66 4.58 25.08
C GLU A 5 2.87 3.94 23.98
N THR A 6 3.02 4.40 22.75
CA THR A 6 2.31 3.76 21.68
C THR A 6 3.18 2.94 20.79
N LYS A 7 4.37 2.79 21.02
CA LYS A 7 5.33 2.01 20.26
C LYS A 7 4.79 0.97 19.35
N GLU A 8 3.69 1.26 18.70
CA GLU A 8 3.12 0.39 17.71
C GLU A 8 4.00 0.42 16.48
N GLU A 9 4.45 -0.74 16.06
CA GLU A 9 5.17 -0.83 14.81
C GLU A 9 4.20 -0.93 13.67
N ILE A 10 4.39 -0.11 12.67
CA ILE A 10 3.55 -0.12 11.48
C ILE A 10 4.46 -0.42 10.30
N PHE A 11 4.10 -1.45 9.54
CA PHE A 11 4.85 -1.81 8.35
C PHE A 11 4.17 -1.21 7.14
N ILE A 12 4.95 -0.91 6.11
CA ILE A 12 4.41 -0.41 4.86
C ILE A 12 4.79 -1.41 3.78
N ALA A 13 3.77 -1.94 3.10
CA ALA A 13 4.00 -2.82 1.97
C ALA A 13 4.00 -1.96 0.71
N ILE A 14 5.12 -1.90 0.01
CA ILE A 14 5.27 -1.01 -1.13
C ILE A 14 5.41 -1.81 -2.41
N GLU A 15 4.65 -1.42 -3.40
CA GLU A 15 4.75 -1.97 -4.75
C GLU A 15 5.09 -0.81 -5.69
N ILE A 16 6.08 -0.99 -6.54
CA ILE A 16 6.51 0.04 -7.46
C ILE A 16 6.20 -0.39 -8.88
N SER A 17 5.54 0.48 -9.64
CA SER A 17 5.15 0.17 -11.00
C SER A 17 5.11 1.46 -11.80
N TYR A 18 5.50 1.40 -13.08
CA TYR A 18 5.39 2.57 -13.94
C TYR A 18 3.91 2.91 -14.16
N LYS A 19 3.14 1.93 -14.59
CA LYS A 19 1.70 2.11 -14.80
C LYS A 19 0.97 1.19 -13.84
N ILE A 20 0.26 1.78 -12.92
CA ILE A 20 -0.42 1.02 -11.89
C ILE A 20 -1.60 0.27 -12.51
N GLY A 21 -1.64 -1.03 -12.30
CA GLY A 21 -2.69 -1.88 -12.82
C GLY A 21 -3.23 -2.81 -11.78
N ASN A 22 -4.20 -3.64 -12.19
CA ASN A 22 -4.82 -4.58 -11.26
C ASN A 22 -3.83 -5.56 -10.66
N ASN A 23 -2.83 -5.98 -11.43
CA ASN A 23 -1.84 -6.91 -10.91
C ASN A 23 -1.04 -6.29 -9.77
N ASP A 24 -0.74 -5.00 -9.87
CA ASP A 24 -0.01 -4.31 -8.81
C ASP A 24 -0.85 -4.23 -7.54
N ILE A 25 -2.14 -3.97 -7.72
CA ILE A 25 -3.06 -3.88 -6.58
C ILE A 25 -3.15 -5.24 -5.89
N ASP A 26 -3.31 -6.30 -6.68
CA ASP A 26 -3.42 -7.65 -6.12
C ASP A 26 -2.15 -8.03 -5.37
N ARG A 27 -0.98 -7.67 -5.91
CA ARG A 27 0.29 -8.01 -5.28
C ARG A 27 0.47 -7.28 -3.97
N VAL A 28 0.13 -5.99 -3.91
CA VAL A 28 0.35 -5.25 -2.68
C VAL A 28 -0.61 -5.71 -1.59
N ILE A 29 -1.84 -6.07 -1.97
CA ILE A 29 -2.80 -6.57 -1.00
C ILE A 29 -2.35 -7.91 -0.45
N ARG A 30 -1.87 -8.80 -1.33
CA ARG A 30 -1.38 -10.10 -0.88
C ARG A 30 -0.18 -9.94 0.05
N ARG A 31 0.73 -9.04 -0.29
CA ARG A 31 1.90 -8.78 0.54
C ARG A 31 1.48 -8.24 1.90
N LYS A 32 0.49 -7.33 1.89
CA LYS A 32 -0.03 -6.80 3.14
C LYS A 32 -0.58 -7.91 4.02
N GLU A 33 -1.38 -8.81 3.44
CA GLU A 33 -1.98 -9.89 4.21
C GLU A 33 -0.95 -10.84 4.78
N ILE A 34 0.06 -11.16 3.99
CA ILE A 34 1.13 -12.04 4.45
C ILE A 34 1.90 -11.40 5.60
N LEU A 35 2.24 -10.13 5.47
CA LEU A 35 3.00 -9.45 6.50
C LEU A 35 2.20 -9.32 7.79
N GLU A 36 0.90 -9.03 7.67
CA GLU A 36 0.06 -8.95 8.85
C GLU A 36 -0.03 -10.28 9.58
N ARG A 37 -0.08 -11.37 8.81
CA ARG A 37 -0.17 -12.70 9.40
C ARG A 37 1.14 -13.09 10.08
N VAL A 38 2.26 -12.80 9.43
CA VAL A 38 3.56 -13.22 9.95
C VAL A 38 3.97 -12.40 11.16
N TYR A 39 3.84 -11.09 11.06
CA TYR A 39 4.34 -10.20 12.11
C TYR A 39 3.26 -9.75 13.08
N LYS A 40 1.99 -9.97 12.74
CA LYS A 40 0.86 -9.55 13.58
C LYS A 40 0.93 -8.06 13.89
N LYS A 41 1.32 -7.29 12.89
CA LYS A 41 1.40 -5.84 12.97
C LYS A 41 0.53 -5.23 11.90
N LYS A 42 0.17 -3.97 12.09
CA LYS A 42 -0.59 -3.27 11.08
C LYS A 42 0.29 -3.00 9.86
N VAL A 43 -0.24 -3.28 8.68
CA VAL A 43 0.49 -3.06 7.44
C VAL A 43 -0.33 -2.11 6.56
N ILE A 44 0.34 -1.07 6.06
CA ILE A 44 -0.29 -0.10 5.18
C ILE A 44 0.17 -0.40 3.75
N PRO A 45 -0.76 -0.71 2.84
CA PRO A 45 -0.38 -0.96 1.46
C PRO A 45 -0.20 0.35 0.71
N LEU A 46 0.86 0.44 -0.07
CA LEU A 46 1.19 1.64 -0.83
C LEU A 46 1.72 1.25 -2.20
N ILE A 47 1.18 1.86 -3.25
CA ILE A 47 1.67 1.66 -4.60
C ILE A 47 2.27 2.97 -5.09
N VAL A 48 3.46 2.90 -5.65
CA VAL A 48 4.15 4.06 -6.22
C VAL A 48 4.26 3.84 -7.71
N GLY A 49 3.80 4.81 -8.49
CA GLY A 49 3.87 4.71 -9.94
C GLY A 49 3.85 6.06 -10.59
N LYS A 50 3.84 6.07 -11.92
CA LYS A 50 3.77 7.32 -12.68
C LYS A 50 2.42 7.54 -13.33
N GLU A 51 1.71 6.48 -13.65
CA GLU A 51 0.41 6.55 -14.33
C GLU A 51 -0.59 5.63 -13.69
N ILE A 52 -1.85 6.02 -13.76
CA ILE A 52 -2.93 5.20 -13.25
C ILE A 52 -4.21 5.57 -13.98
N LEU A 53 -5.04 4.58 -14.28
CA LEU A 53 -6.35 4.84 -14.87
C LEU A 53 -7.30 5.36 -13.80
N LYS A 54 -8.18 6.29 -14.20
CA LYS A 54 -9.12 6.90 -13.25
C LYS A 54 -9.93 5.85 -12.50
N LYS A 55 -10.41 4.82 -13.21
CA LYS A 55 -11.24 3.82 -12.57
C LYS A 55 -10.50 3.06 -11.48
N LEU A 56 -9.18 2.96 -11.60
CA LEU A 56 -8.41 2.28 -10.58
C LEU A 56 -8.22 3.13 -9.34
N LYS A 57 -8.29 4.45 -9.48
CA LYS A 57 -8.23 5.32 -8.30
C LYS A 57 -9.40 5.02 -7.36
N VAL A 58 -10.58 4.82 -7.94
CA VAL A 58 -11.76 4.49 -7.14
C VAL A 58 -11.60 3.14 -6.47
N LYS A 59 -11.09 2.17 -7.23
CA LYS A 59 -10.85 0.83 -6.68
C LYS A 59 -9.88 0.87 -5.51
N LEU A 60 -8.79 1.62 -5.65
CA LEU A 60 -7.81 1.75 -4.59
C LEU A 60 -8.41 2.36 -3.35
N LYS A 61 -9.21 3.41 -3.54
CA LYS A 61 -9.87 4.05 -2.41
C LYS A 61 -10.80 3.07 -1.69
N ASN A 62 -11.57 2.31 -2.44
CA ASN A 62 -12.50 1.35 -1.85
C ASN A 62 -11.78 0.23 -1.10
N LEU A 63 -10.58 -0.11 -1.54
CA LEU A 63 -9.79 -1.16 -0.90
C LEU A 63 -8.86 -0.62 0.18
N ASN A 64 -8.88 0.70 0.40
CA ASN A 64 -7.98 1.35 1.37
C ASN A 64 -6.51 1.13 1.05
N VAL A 65 -6.18 1.16 -0.24
CA VAL A 65 -4.81 1.06 -0.69
C VAL A 65 -4.33 2.46 -1.08
N ASN A 66 -3.23 2.88 -0.49
CA ASN A 66 -2.67 4.20 -0.78
C ASN A 66 -1.85 4.16 -2.07
N PHE A 67 -1.77 5.28 -2.75
CA PHE A 67 -0.91 5.34 -3.92
C PHE A 67 -0.32 6.74 -4.07
N VAL A 68 0.85 6.78 -4.68
CA VAL A 68 1.56 8.03 -4.95
C VAL A 68 1.96 8.02 -6.42
N LEU A 69 1.69 9.13 -7.10
CA LEU A 69 2.14 9.29 -8.48
C LEU A 69 3.36 10.19 -8.49
N VAL A 70 4.44 9.66 -9.03
CA VAL A 70 5.72 10.35 -9.07
C VAL A 70 5.84 11.09 -10.40
N LYS A 71 6.23 12.34 -10.35
CA LYS A 71 6.46 13.13 -11.55
C LYS A 71 7.94 13.24 -11.81
N ASP A 72 8.28 13.29 -13.09
CA ASP A 72 9.68 13.49 -13.47
C ASP A 72 10.14 14.92 -13.22
#